data_221d47f8630a0af2bd7e4fe1cf564df1
#
_entry.id   221d47f8630a0af2bd7e4fe1cf564df1
#
_cell.length_a   1.000
_cell.length_b   1.000
_cell.length_c   1.000
_cell.angle_alpha   90.00
_cell.angle_beta   90.00
_cell.angle_gamma   90.00
#
_symmetry.space_group_name_H-M   'P 1'
#
loop_
_entity.id
_entity.type
_entity.pdbx_description
1 polymer ?
#
loop_
_entity_poly.entity_id
_entity_poly.type
_entity_poly.pdbx_seq_one_letter_code
_entity_poly.pdbx_strand_id
1 'polypeptide(L)' 'MSNPVRVRVKIFGAPLLALENNEMMLELGEEATTEDLLKSIPVKDRDYLYIVREGVRLKRSTKLKDGDEILVVPPIAGG' A
#
# COMPACT_ATOMS: atom_id res chain seq x y z
N MET A 1 24.72 5.99 0.33
CA MET A 1 23.58 6.24 -0.55
C MET A 1 22.48 5.26 -0.24
N SER A 2 21.29 5.77 -0.11
CA SER A 2 20.16 4.91 0.17
C SER A 2 19.62 4.30 -1.11
N ASN A 3 19.22 3.06 -1.05
CA ASN A 3 18.58 2.39 -2.17
C ASN A 3 17.08 2.56 -2.04
N PRO A 4 16.40 2.89 -3.13
CA PRO A 4 14.95 2.99 -3.07
C PRO A 4 14.33 1.63 -2.81
N VAL A 5 13.19 1.66 -2.16
CA VAL A 5 12.39 0.47 -1.93
C VAL A 5 11.29 0.46 -2.98
N ARG A 6 11.25 -0.57 -3.79
CA ARG A 6 10.21 -0.74 -4.80
C ARG A 6 9.19 -1.74 -4.31
N VAL A 7 7.95 -1.33 -4.29
CA VAL A 7 6.87 -2.19 -3.84
C VAL A 7 5.78 -2.23 -4.89
N ARG A 8 5.18 -3.41 -5.02
CA ARG A 8 4.02 -3.58 -5.88
C ARG A 8 2.79 -3.44 -5.00
N VAL A 9 1.93 -2.51 -5.36
CA VAL A 9 0.73 -2.22 -4.58
C VAL A 9 -0.49 -2.62 -5.38
N LYS A 10 -1.33 -3.42 -4.78
CA LYS A 10 -2.61 -3.79 -5.37
C LYS A 10 -3.71 -3.28 -4.47
N ILE A 11 -4.66 -2.56 -5.04
CA ILE A 11 -5.78 -2.04 -4.29
C ILE A 11 -6.98 -2.94 -4.53
N PHE A 12 -7.43 -3.56 -3.46
CA PHE A 12 -8.50 -4.54 -3.54
C PHE A 12 -9.87 -3.87 -3.54
N GLY A 13 -10.73 -4.35 -4.41
CA GLY A 13 -12.16 -4.10 -4.28
C GLY A 13 -12.77 -2.94 -5.02
N ALA A 14 -12.09 -1.90 -5.26
CA ALA A 14 -12.78 -0.78 -5.89
C ALA A 14 -11.92 -0.11 -6.94
N PRO A 15 -12.50 0.19 -8.08
CA PRO A 15 -11.83 1.02 -9.07
C PRO A 15 -11.84 2.46 -8.58
N LEU A 16 -11.04 2.72 -7.58
CA LEU A 16 -10.97 4.06 -7.02
C LEU A 16 -10.36 5.04 -8.01
N LEU A 17 -9.64 4.51 -8.96
CA LEU A 17 -8.95 5.32 -9.93
C LEU A 17 -8.80 4.51 -11.21
N ALA A 18 -8.44 5.20 -12.26
CA ALA A 18 -8.20 4.55 -13.54
C ALA A 18 -6.86 3.82 -13.54
N LEU A 19 -6.66 2.96 -12.57
CA LEU A 19 -5.46 2.15 -12.51
C LEU A 19 -5.74 0.83 -13.22
N GLU A 20 -4.85 0.44 -14.08
CA GLU A 20 -4.98 -0.86 -14.72
C GLU A 20 -4.83 -1.95 -13.68
N ASN A 21 -5.81 -2.84 -13.64
CA ASN A 21 -5.78 -3.97 -12.73
C ASN A 21 -5.64 -3.58 -11.26
N ASN A 22 -5.89 -2.30 -10.94
CA ASN A 22 -5.76 -1.81 -9.58
C ASN A 22 -4.38 -2.04 -8.98
N GLU A 23 -3.37 -2.11 -9.82
CA GLU A 23 -2.00 -2.31 -9.37
C GLU A 23 -1.13 -1.13 -9.76
N MET A 24 -0.12 -0.88 -8.94
CA MET A 24 0.87 0.14 -9.25
C MET A 24 2.20 -0.23 -8.60
N MET A 25 3.27 0.27 -9.18
CA MET A 25 4.60 0.14 -8.59
C MET A 25 4.95 1.46 -7.95
N LEU A 26 5.40 1.40 -6.71
CA LEU A 26 5.86 2.58 -6.01
C LEU A 26 7.33 2.45 -5.68
N GLU A 27 8.04 3.56 -5.82
CA GLU A 27 9.42 3.65 -5.41
C GLU A 27 9.48 4.60 -4.23
N LEU A 28 9.89 4.09 -3.08
CA LEU A 28 9.88 4.81 -1.81
C LEU A 28 11.30 4.91 -1.26
N GLY A 29 11.48 5.75 -0.25
CA GLY A 29 12.76 5.86 0.40
C GLY A 29 13.15 4.61 1.16
N GLU A 30 14.42 4.50 1.46
CA GLU A 30 14.98 3.33 2.12
C GLU A 30 14.31 3.01 3.47
N GLU A 31 13.89 4.05 4.17
CA GLU A 31 13.27 3.89 5.49
C GLU A 31 11.75 3.92 5.43
N ALA A 32 11.19 3.74 4.26
CA ALA A 32 9.75 3.89 4.09
C ALA A 32 8.96 2.88 4.91
N THR A 33 7.88 3.36 5.47
CA THR A 33 6.96 2.55 6.25
C THR A 33 5.64 2.38 5.51
N THR A 34 4.79 1.55 6.08
CA THR A 34 3.43 1.36 5.57
C THR A 34 2.68 2.69 5.47
N GLU A 35 2.89 3.57 6.45
CA GLU A 35 2.25 4.88 6.42
C GLU A 35 2.73 5.71 5.24
N ASP A 36 4.03 5.66 4.94
CA ASP A 36 4.55 6.38 3.79
C ASP A 36 3.94 5.87 2.50
N LEU A 37 3.72 4.57 2.41
CA LEU A 37 3.07 3.97 1.26
C LEU A 37 1.65 4.50 1.12
N LEU A 38 0.90 4.55 2.22
CA LEU A 38 -0.47 5.05 2.18
C LEU A 38 -0.54 6.50 1.72
N LYS A 39 0.43 7.30 2.12
CA LYS A 39 0.48 8.70 1.68
C LYS A 39 0.82 8.84 0.21
N SER A 40 1.43 7.83 -0.36
CA SER A 40 1.87 7.87 -1.74
C SER A 40 0.83 7.38 -2.73
N ILE A 41 -0.20 6.71 -2.26
CA ILE A 41 -1.25 6.22 -3.15
C ILE A 41 -2.40 7.22 -3.19
N PRO A 42 -3.02 7.37 -4.35
CA PRO A 42 -4.09 8.36 -4.52
C PRO A 42 -5.44 7.79 -4.08
N VAL A 43 -5.60 7.60 -2.80
CA VAL A 43 -6.85 7.08 -2.24
C VAL A 43 -7.39 8.02 -1.18
N LYS A 44 -8.70 7.95 -0.98
CA LYS A 44 -9.35 8.69 0.08
C LYS A 44 -9.44 7.82 1.31
N ASP A 45 -9.67 8.47 2.45
CA ASP A 45 -9.91 7.77 3.72
C ASP A 45 -8.82 6.79 4.10
N ARG A 46 -7.59 7.24 3.95
CA ARG A 46 -6.41 6.41 4.23
C ARG A 46 -6.42 5.81 5.63
N ASP A 47 -7.04 6.49 6.57
CA ASP A 47 -7.05 6.05 7.96
C ASP A 47 -7.81 4.75 8.16
N TYR A 48 -8.64 4.40 7.21
CA TYR A 48 -9.49 3.21 7.31
C TYR A 48 -8.99 2.04 6.48
N LEU A 49 -7.89 2.22 5.77
CA LEU A 49 -7.37 1.15 4.92
C LEU A 49 -6.54 0.15 5.71
N TYR A 50 -6.63 -1.10 5.30
CA TYR A 50 -5.78 -2.15 5.83
C TYR A 50 -4.67 -2.42 4.84
N ILE A 51 -3.49 -2.67 5.37
CA ILE A 51 -2.33 -3.02 4.56
C ILE A 51 -1.96 -4.45 4.89
N VAL A 52 -1.86 -5.28 3.87
CA VAL A 52 -1.59 -6.71 4.04
C VAL A 52 -0.38 -7.10 3.22
N ARG A 53 0.50 -7.88 3.83
CA ARG A 53 1.66 -8.45 3.14
C ARG A 53 1.71 -9.93 3.52
N GLU A 54 1.67 -10.79 2.49
CA GLU A 54 1.70 -12.24 2.69
C GLU A 54 0.64 -12.73 3.66
N GLY A 55 -0.57 -12.17 3.54
CA GLY A 55 -1.67 -12.56 4.40
C GLY A 55 -1.66 -12.00 5.79
N VAL A 56 -0.67 -11.18 6.11
CA VAL A 56 -0.55 -10.60 7.44
C VAL A 56 -0.83 -9.10 7.38
N ARG A 57 -1.70 -8.65 8.27
CA ARG A 57 -2.01 -7.23 8.37
C ARG A 57 -0.83 -6.50 9.00
N LEU A 58 -0.37 -5.45 8.34
CA LEU A 58 0.77 -4.67 8.81
C LEU A 58 0.33 -3.48 9.64
N LYS A 59 1.17 -3.11 10.58
CA LYS A 59 1.02 -1.86 11.31
C LYS A 59 1.54 -0.72 10.46
N ARG A 60 1.07 0.48 10.72
CA ARG A 60 1.51 1.66 9.96
C ARG A 60 2.99 1.96 10.11
N SER A 61 3.57 1.54 11.21
CA SER A 61 5.00 1.75 11.47
C SER A 61 5.89 0.66 10.90
N THR A 62 5.32 -0.34 10.25
CA THR A 62 6.09 -1.44 9.70
C THR A 62 6.93 -0.95 8.52
N LYS A 63 8.21 -1.27 8.54
CA LYS A 63 9.10 -0.93 7.43
C LYS A 63 8.83 -1.84 6.24
N LEU A 64 8.90 -1.25 5.07
CA LEU A 64 8.73 -1.98 3.83
C LEU A 64 10.09 -2.41 3.31
N LYS A 65 10.09 -3.47 2.51
CA LYS A 65 11.31 -4.00 1.92
C LYS A 65 11.22 -3.95 0.40
N ASP A 66 12.35 -3.82 -0.22
CA ASP A 66 12.41 -3.85 -1.68
C ASP A 66 11.85 -5.17 -2.18
N GLY A 67 10.96 -5.08 -3.14
CA GLY A 67 10.32 -6.27 -3.68
C GLY A 67 9.03 -6.69 -3.00
N ASP A 68 8.61 -5.97 -1.97
CA ASP A 68 7.37 -6.32 -1.27
C ASP A 68 6.17 -6.21 -2.19
N GLU A 69 5.24 -7.13 -1.98
CA GLU A 69 3.94 -7.08 -2.62
C GLU A 69 2.92 -6.74 -1.55
N ILE A 70 2.26 -5.61 -1.74
CA ILE A 70 1.37 -5.04 -0.74
C ILE A 70 -0.05 -5.02 -1.27
N LEU A 71 -0.97 -5.49 -0.43
CA LEU A 71 -2.38 -5.42 -0.74
C LEU A 71 -3.02 -4.35 0.13
N VAL A 72 -3.68 -3.41 -0.50
CA VAL A 72 -4.42 -2.36 0.21
C VAL A 72 -5.89 -2.74 0.17
N VAL A 73 -6.48 -2.91 1.34
CA VAL A 73 -7.87 -3.34 1.47
C VAL A 73 -8.69 -2.23 2.10
N PRO A 74 -9.71 -1.73 1.40
CA PRO A 74 -10.58 -0.73 2.00
C PRO A 74 -11.45 -1.36 3.06
N PRO A 75 -11.96 -0.56 3.99
CA PRO A 75 -12.88 -1.09 4.98
C PRO A 75 -14.14 -1.59 4.30
N ILE A 76 -14.65 -2.67 4.81
CA ILE A 76 -15.89 -3.20 4.30
C ILE A 76 -17.00 -2.30 4.82
N ALA A 77 -17.57 -1.55 3.91
CA ALA A 77 -18.63 -0.65 4.30
C ALA A 77 -19.84 -1.50 4.66
N GLY A 78 -20.15 -1.43 5.83
CA GLY A 78 -21.17 -1.99 6.28
C GLY A 78 -22.04 -2.76 6.20
N GLY A 79 -21.30 -2.66 6.05
CA GLY A 79 -22.05 -3.37 6.05
C GLY A 79 -23.00 -3.78 6.52
#